data_275dd94fefdafa5c503409308cbdd6d3
#
_entry.id   275dd94fefdafa5c503409308cbdd6d3
#
_cell.length_a   1.000
_cell.length_b   1.000
_cell.length_c   1.000
_cell.angle_alpha   90.00
_cell.angle_beta   90.00
_cell.angle_gamma   90.00
#
_symmetry.space_group_name_H-M   'P 1'
#
loop_
_entity.id
_entity.type
_entity.pdbx_description
1 polymer ?
#
loop_
_entity_poly.entity_id
_entity_poly.type
_entity_poly.pdbx_seq_one_letter_code
_entity_poly.pdbx_strand_id
1 'polypeptide(L)'
;MTSLSKSALWIKMQEYYHNIGPDAWQNELVPLQISSNKNLALAYANIIIGQINDWYMHNPQNSQEQQEPFYIIEIGTGHGKFGFYVLKCLQELLVNYSLPISIIKFIMTDVAEKNIKSWQQHPAFKPWLDAGNLDFAIFNAMSDQELNLLHSGTKIKSQGLNKPVFMLCNYLFDSLSHDAFQVREHKLHEVQIKITGDADWEEYFAEAKFSYTYQPV
;
A
#
# COMPACT_ATOMS: atom_id res chain seq x y z
N MET A 1 13.24 -22.67 -16.92
CA MET A 1 11.90 -22.53 -16.33
C MET A 1 12.04 -22.34 -14.85
N THR A 2 11.31 -21.40 -14.29
CA THR A 2 11.27 -21.07 -12.85
C THR A 2 9.83 -20.82 -12.45
N SER A 3 9.51 -20.97 -11.18
CA SER A 3 8.23 -20.48 -10.62
C SER A 3 8.05 -19.00 -10.98
N LEU A 4 6.83 -18.57 -11.19
CA LEU A 4 6.55 -17.17 -11.56
C LEU A 4 7.11 -16.20 -10.50
N SER A 5 6.95 -16.51 -9.20
CA SER A 5 7.49 -15.71 -8.10
C SER A 5 9.00 -15.50 -8.12
N LYS A 6 9.75 -16.38 -8.80
CA LYS A 6 11.21 -16.33 -8.95
C LYS A 6 11.68 -15.77 -10.30
N SER A 7 10.75 -15.29 -11.12
CA SER A 7 11.10 -14.77 -12.44
C SER A 7 11.71 -13.38 -12.37
N ALA A 8 12.51 -13.03 -13.38
CA ALA A 8 13.09 -11.69 -13.50
C ALA A 8 12.03 -10.58 -13.68
N LEU A 9 10.79 -10.95 -14.00
CA LEU A 9 9.66 -10.02 -14.17
C LEU A 9 9.48 -9.12 -12.94
N TRP A 10 9.50 -9.71 -11.74
CA TRP A 10 9.30 -8.97 -10.48
C TRP A 10 10.43 -8.01 -10.18
N ILE A 11 11.67 -8.43 -10.47
CA ILE A 11 12.86 -7.57 -10.31
C ILE A 11 12.73 -6.37 -11.23
N LYS A 12 12.40 -6.59 -12.49
CA LYS A 12 12.25 -5.53 -13.50
C LYS A 12 11.10 -4.57 -13.16
N MET A 13 9.98 -5.09 -12.66
CA MET A 13 8.87 -4.27 -12.22
C MET A 13 9.24 -3.39 -11.01
N GLN A 14 9.97 -3.93 -10.04
CA GLN A 14 10.45 -3.14 -8.90
C GLN A 14 11.45 -2.06 -9.36
N GLU A 15 12.40 -2.39 -10.24
CA GLU A 15 13.33 -1.43 -10.84
C GLU A 15 12.58 -0.30 -11.56
N TYR A 16 11.54 -0.63 -12.32
CA TYR A 16 10.69 0.34 -13.00
C TYR A 16 10.09 1.36 -12.03
N TYR A 17 9.36 0.91 -11.01
CA TYR A 17 8.74 1.82 -10.04
C TYR A 17 9.78 2.60 -9.24
N HIS A 18 10.90 1.98 -8.89
CA HIS A 18 11.99 2.66 -8.18
C HIS A 18 12.64 3.77 -9.02
N ASN A 19 12.81 3.53 -10.32
CA ASN A 19 13.47 4.47 -11.23
C ASN A 19 12.54 5.60 -11.67
N ILE A 20 11.29 5.33 -11.96
CA ILE A 20 10.33 6.32 -12.44
C ILE A 20 9.70 7.09 -11.26
N GLY A 21 9.31 6.41 -10.20
CA GLY A 21 8.66 7.06 -9.07
C GLY A 21 7.29 7.64 -9.45
N PRO A 22 6.94 8.87 -8.98
CA PRO A 22 5.62 9.47 -9.21
C PRO A 22 5.27 9.68 -10.69
N ASP A 23 6.27 9.79 -11.58
CA ASP A 23 6.09 10.04 -13.01
C ASP A 23 5.36 8.87 -13.71
N ALA A 24 5.40 7.67 -13.13
CA ALA A 24 4.66 6.52 -13.64
C ALA A 24 3.16 6.81 -13.76
N TRP A 25 2.60 7.60 -12.84
CA TRP A 25 1.20 7.99 -12.83
C TRP A 25 0.94 9.35 -13.50
N GLN A 26 1.88 10.28 -13.44
CA GLN A 26 1.76 11.61 -14.08
C GLN A 26 1.77 11.51 -15.60
N ASN A 27 2.53 10.57 -16.14
CA ASN A 27 2.62 10.33 -17.58
C ASN A 27 1.55 9.33 -18.08
N GLU A 28 0.54 9.01 -17.26
CA GLU A 28 -0.56 8.09 -17.58
C GLU A 28 -0.11 6.67 -17.96
N LEU A 29 1.13 6.30 -17.63
CA LEU A 29 1.66 4.95 -17.87
C LEU A 29 0.99 3.93 -16.95
N VAL A 30 0.61 4.34 -15.75
CA VAL A 30 -0.18 3.55 -14.80
C VAL A 30 -1.52 4.23 -14.57
N PRO A 31 -2.66 3.52 -14.73
CA PRO A 31 -3.99 4.08 -14.51
C PRO A 31 -4.16 4.57 -13.07
N LEU A 32 -4.51 5.87 -12.91
CA LEU A 32 -4.68 6.50 -11.59
C LEU A 32 -6.15 6.75 -11.22
N GLN A 33 -6.99 7.05 -12.22
CA GLN A 33 -8.35 7.55 -11.98
C GLN A 33 -9.27 6.52 -11.33
N ILE A 34 -9.16 5.25 -11.70
CA ILE A 34 -10.02 4.17 -11.22
C ILE A 34 -9.69 3.85 -9.75
N SER A 35 -8.41 3.79 -9.42
CA SER A 35 -7.91 3.39 -8.11
C SER A 35 -7.80 4.54 -7.10
N SER A 36 -7.81 5.80 -7.56
CA SER A 36 -7.48 6.97 -6.74
C SER A 36 -8.48 8.11 -6.92
N ASN A 37 -9.73 7.86 -6.52
CA ASN A 37 -10.79 8.85 -6.57
C ASN A 37 -11.47 9.05 -5.21
N LYS A 38 -12.16 10.21 -5.05
CA LYS A 38 -12.81 10.59 -3.79
C LYS A 38 -13.93 9.64 -3.37
N ASN A 39 -14.69 9.06 -4.30
CA ASN A 39 -15.80 8.17 -3.97
C ASN A 39 -15.28 6.86 -3.34
N LEU A 40 -14.25 6.29 -3.93
CA LEU A 40 -13.59 5.11 -3.37
C LEU A 40 -12.99 5.42 -1.99
N ALA A 41 -12.28 6.54 -1.86
CA ALA A 41 -11.70 6.97 -0.60
C ALA A 41 -12.76 7.18 0.50
N LEU A 42 -13.91 7.75 0.15
CA LEU A 42 -15.03 7.92 1.09
C LEU A 42 -15.60 6.58 1.54
N ALA A 43 -15.70 5.59 0.66
CA ALA A 43 -16.14 4.24 1.03
C ALA A 43 -15.20 3.61 2.07
N TYR A 44 -13.88 3.68 1.83
CA TYR A 44 -12.88 3.21 2.78
C TYR A 44 -12.95 3.96 4.12
N ALA A 45 -13.05 5.30 4.07
CA ALA A 45 -13.14 6.12 5.28
C ALA A 45 -14.39 5.77 6.12
N ASN A 46 -15.54 5.51 5.50
CA ASN A 46 -16.75 5.09 6.21
C ASN A 46 -16.56 3.72 6.89
N ILE A 47 -15.90 2.77 6.25
CA ILE A 47 -15.61 1.46 6.85
C ILE A 47 -14.70 1.65 8.07
N ILE A 48 -13.65 2.44 7.94
CA ILE A 48 -12.71 2.71 9.04
C ILE A 48 -13.42 3.36 10.23
N ILE A 49 -14.22 4.39 9.99
CA ILE A 49 -14.98 5.08 11.06
C ILE A 49 -16.00 4.14 11.70
N GLY A 50 -16.69 3.30 10.90
CA GLY A 50 -17.59 2.28 11.44
C GLY A 50 -16.88 1.34 12.41
N GLN A 51 -15.72 0.81 12.02
CA GLN A 51 -14.91 -0.07 12.86
C GLN A 51 -14.36 0.63 14.12
N ILE A 52 -13.97 1.90 14.02
CA ILE A 52 -13.54 2.69 15.18
C ILE A 52 -14.70 2.83 16.19
N ASN A 53 -15.91 3.15 15.71
CA ASN A 53 -17.09 3.24 16.56
C ASN A 53 -17.43 1.89 17.21
N ASP A 54 -17.41 0.80 16.44
CA ASP A 54 -17.66 -0.54 16.97
C ASP A 54 -16.63 -0.91 18.05
N TRP A 55 -15.35 -0.55 17.82
CA TRP A 55 -14.31 -0.81 18.81
C TRP A 55 -14.59 -0.05 20.13
N TYR A 56 -14.96 1.22 20.09
CA TYR A 56 -15.30 1.98 21.28
C TYR A 56 -16.54 1.44 22.00
N MET A 57 -17.57 1.00 21.26
CA MET A 57 -18.76 0.39 21.83
C MET A 57 -18.45 -0.91 22.60
N HIS A 58 -17.51 -1.71 22.09
CA HIS A 58 -17.14 -2.97 22.72
C HIS A 58 -16.04 -2.82 23.80
N ASN A 59 -15.40 -1.67 23.88
CA ASN A 59 -14.33 -1.37 24.84
C ASN A 59 -14.58 -0.05 25.60
N PRO A 60 -15.70 0.06 26.33
CA PRO A 60 -16.10 1.34 26.97
C PRO A 60 -15.13 1.84 28.04
N GLN A 61 -14.34 0.93 28.64
CA GLN A 61 -13.28 1.30 29.61
C GLN A 61 -12.06 1.94 28.95
N ASN A 62 -11.88 1.78 27.66
CA ASN A 62 -10.80 2.38 26.87
C ASN A 62 -11.25 3.75 26.36
N SER A 63 -11.67 4.63 27.28
CA SER A 63 -12.03 6.00 26.95
C SER A 63 -10.90 6.72 26.20
N GLN A 64 -11.22 7.84 25.56
CA GLN A 64 -10.35 8.64 24.67
C GLN A 64 -8.96 9.01 25.21
N GLU A 65 -8.68 8.73 26.48
CA GLU A 65 -7.42 9.02 27.18
C GLU A 65 -6.27 8.04 26.86
N GLN A 66 -6.52 6.91 26.18
CA GLN A 66 -5.42 6.05 25.76
C GLN A 66 -4.67 6.69 24.59
N GLN A 67 -3.41 7.00 24.83
CA GLN A 67 -2.50 7.74 23.95
C GLN A 67 -2.20 7.05 22.60
N GLU A 68 -2.53 5.77 22.44
CA GLU A 68 -2.29 5.04 21.20
C GLU A 68 -3.35 5.39 20.16
N PRO A 69 -2.98 5.88 18.95
CA PRO A 69 -3.93 6.12 17.87
C PRO A 69 -4.34 4.81 17.19
N PHE A 70 -5.45 4.83 16.44
CA PHE A 70 -5.71 3.82 15.42
C PHE A 70 -4.76 4.05 14.25
N TYR A 71 -3.93 3.07 13.97
CA TYR A 71 -3.04 3.13 12.81
C TYR A 71 -3.80 2.72 11.55
N ILE A 72 -3.71 3.57 10.53
CA ILE A 72 -4.24 3.32 9.19
C ILE A 72 -3.04 3.33 8.26
N ILE A 73 -2.68 2.16 7.74
CA ILE A 73 -1.46 1.95 6.98
C ILE A 73 -1.83 1.68 5.52
N GLU A 74 -1.44 2.56 4.63
CA GLU A 74 -1.55 2.35 3.18
C GLU A 74 -0.24 1.75 2.68
N ILE A 75 -0.31 0.55 2.11
CA ILE A 75 0.83 -0.17 1.58
C ILE A 75 0.86 -0.02 0.06
N GLY A 76 2.01 0.43 -0.48
CA GLY A 76 2.14 0.70 -1.90
C GLY A 76 1.35 1.95 -2.33
N THR A 77 1.51 3.03 -1.59
CA THR A 77 0.76 4.29 -1.79
C THR A 77 0.96 4.91 -3.20
N GLY A 78 2.10 4.66 -3.84
CA GLY A 78 2.40 5.14 -5.19
C GLY A 78 2.41 6.68 -5.27
N HIS A 79 1.53 7.25 -6.08
CA HIS A 79 1.45 8.70 -6.26
C HIS A 79 0.99 9.49 -5.02
N GLY A 80 0.35 8.84 -4.03
CA GLY A 80 -0.14 9.49 -2.82
C GLY A 80 -1.57 10.06 -2.89
N LYS A 81 -2.18 10.07 -4.06
CA LYS A 81 -3.51 10.69 -4.27
C LYS A 81 -4.64 9.97 -3.53
N PHE A 82 -4.58 8.64 -3.46
CA PHE A 82 -5.60 7.87 -2.75
C PHE A 82 -5.52 8.12 -1.25
N GLY A 83 -4.33 7.98 -0.65
CA GLY A 83 -4.09 8.27 0.77
C GLY A 83 -4.50 9.69 1.15
N PHE A 84 -4.20 10.68 0.30
CA PHE A 84 -4.66 12.06 0.48
C PHE A 84 -6.19 12.14 0.59
N TYR A 85 -6.93 11.50 -0.32
CA TYR A 85 -8.39 11.53 -0.28
C TYR A 85 -8.95 10.77 0.92
N VAL A 86 -8.38 9.61 1.27
CA VAL A 86 -8.82 8.84 2.45
C VAL A 86 -8.63 9.67 3.72
N LEU A 87 -7.45 10.27 3.91
CA LEU A 87 -7.17 11.11 5.08
C LEU A 87 -8.09 12.32 5.17
N LYS A 88 -8.36 12.98 4.03
CA LYS A 88 -9.32 14.09 3.96
C LYS A 88 -10.73 13.66 4.32
N CYS A 89 -11.22 12.53 3.78
CA CYS A 89 -12.54 11.99 4.12
C CYS A 89 -12.64 11.59 5.59
N LEU A 90 -11.58 10.97 6.14
CA LEU A 90 -11.52 10.63 7.56
C LEU A 90 -11.61 11.88 8.44
N GLN A 91 -10.90 12.94 8.11
CA GLN A 91 -10.98 14.19 8.84
C GLN A 91 -12.40 14.78 8.83
N GLU A 92 -13.07 14.79 7.67
CA GLU A 92 -14.45 15.26 7.53
C GLU A 92 -15.42 14.40 8.37
N LEU A 93 -15.28 13.07 8.32
CA LEU A 93 -16.13 12.13 9.07
C LEU A 93 -15.89 12.22 10.58
N LEU A 94 -14.66 12.29 11.05
CA LEU A 94 -14.34 12.41 12.48
C LEU A 94 -14.99 13.64 13.11
N VAL A 95 -15.01 14.78 12.40
CA VAL A 95 -15.74 15.97 12.83
C VAL A 95 -17.24 15.69 13.00
N ASN A 96 -17.86 15.00 12.05
CA ASN A 96 -19.27 14.66 12.10
C ASN A 96 -19.64 13.72 13.26
N TYR A 97 -18.71 12.88 13.68
CA TYR A 97 -18.85 11.99 14.83
C TYR A 97 -18.37 12.61 16.16
N SER A 98 -17.99 13.90 16.15
CA SER A 98 -17.43 14.60 17.32
C SER A 98 -16.18 13.90 17.90
N LEU A 99 -15.40 13.25 17.03
CA LEU A 99 -14.16 12.59 17.38
C LEU A 99 -12.96 13.45 16.94
N PRO A 100 -11.92 13.60 17.79
CA PRO A 100 -10.75 14.37 17.43
C PRO A 100 -9.89 13.62 16.41
N ILE A 101 -9.28 14.32 15.47
CA ILE A 101 -8.39 13.73 14.46
C ILE A 101 -7.19 13.00 15.09
N SER A 102 -6.80 13.38 16.31
CA SER A 102 -5.70 12.76 17.06
C SER A 102 -5.91 11.28 17.41
N ILE A 103 -7.15 10.76 17.27
CA ILE A 103 -7.40 9.33 17.50
C ILE A 103 -6.87 8.43 16.39
N ILE A 104 -6.51 8.99 15.24
CA ILE A 104 -5.93 8.24 14.12
C ILE A 104 -4.51 8.71 13.80
N LYS A 105 -3.70 7.78 13.28
CA LYS A 105 -2.45 8.08 12.59
C LYS A 105 -2.43 7.37 11.26
N PHE A 106 -2.45 8.13 10.18
CA PHE A 106 -2.34 7.61 8.83
C PHE A 106 -0.86 7.46 8.45
N ILE A 107 -0.51 6.33 7.85
CA ILE A 107 0.87 6.03 7.46
C ILE A 107 0.85 5.65 5.99
N MET A 108 1.50 6.45 5.16
CA MET A 108 1.70 6.16 3.75
C MET A 108 3.02 5.44 3.58
N THR A 109 3.01 4.30 2.89
CA THR A 109 4.21 3.50 2.69
C THR A 109 4.43 3.15 1.23
N ASP A 110 5.70 3.05 0.85
CA ASP A 110 6.11 2.56 -0.47
C ASP A 110 7.51 1.96 -0.39
N VAL A 111 7.87 1.12 -1.36
CA VAL A 111 9.23 0.63 -1.54
C VAL A 111 10.10 1.64 -2.26
N ALA A 112 9.52 2.51 -3.09
CA ALA A 112 10.21 3.50 -3.89
C ALA A 112 10.44 4.81 -3.11
N GLU A 113 11.68 5.09 -2.73
CA GLU A 113 12.05 6.34 -2.03
C GLU A 113 11.63 7.62 -2.76
N LYS A 114 11.59 7.59 -4.10
CA LYS A 114 11.16 8.76 -4.90
C LYS A 114 9.72 9.15 -4.59
N ASN A 115 8.83 8.18 -4.39
CA ASN A 115 7.46 8.42 -3.99
C ASN A 115 7.42 9.14 -2.64
N ILE A 116 8.13 8.63 -1.66
CA ILE A 116 8.18 9.19 -0.30
C ILE A 116 8.72 10.63 -0.31
N LYS A 117 9.82 10.88 -1.03
CA LYS A 117 10.38 12.22 -1.18
C LYS A 117 9.38 13.19 -1.82
N SER A 118 8.60 12.72 -2.80
CA SER A 118 7.54 13.52 -3.43
C SER A 118 6.46 13.92 -2.41
N TRP A 119 5.99 12.98 -1.58
CA TRP A 119 4.98 13.28 -0.56
C TRP A 119 5.49 14.21 0.54
N GLN A 120 6.74 14.01 0.99
CA GLN A 120 7.37 14.87 2.00
C GLN A 120 7.46 16.33 1.55
N GLN A 121 7.64 16.56 0.24
CA GLN A 121 7.74 17.89 -0.35
C GLN A 121 6.36 18.48 -0.73
N HIS A 122 5.32 17.67 -0.79
CA HIS A 122 4.02 18.11 -1.27
C HIS A 122 3.27 18.91 -0.19
N PRO A 123 2.94 20.19 -0.47
CA PRO A 123 2.41 21.09 0.57
C PRO A 123 1.06 20.65 1.14
N ALA A 124 0.26 19.88 0.39
CA ALA A 124 -1.04 19.41 0.85
C ALA A 124 -0.96 18.44 2.05
N PHE A 125 0.17 17.76 2.26
CA PHE A 125 0.36 16.85 3.40
C PHE A 125 0.84 17.55 4.67
N LYS A 126 1.41 18.75 4.52
CA LYS A 126 2.04 19.48 5.63
C LYS A 126 1.13 19.67 6.84
N PRO A 127 -0.14 20.07 6.74
CA PRO A 127 -1.00 20.26 7.92
C PRO A 127 -1.15 19.00 8.78
N TRP A 128 -1.25 17.82 8.16
CA TRP A 128 -1.38 16.55 8.88
C TRP A 128 -0.06 16.05 9.45
N LEU A 129 1.06 16.33 8.78
CA LEU A 129 2.40 16.05 9.32
C LEU A 129 2.67 16.90 10.56
N ASP A 130 2.44 18.21 10.48
CA ASP A 130 2.64 19.14 11.59
C ASP A 130 1.73 18.80 12.80
N ALA A 131 0.52 18.28 12.54
CA ALA A 131 -0.40 17.82 13.57
C ALA A 131 -0.08 16.41 14.11
N GLY A 132 0.87 15.68 13.50
CA GLY A 132 1.27 14.32 13.90
C GLY A 132 0.31 13.21 13.47
N ASN A 133 -0.70 13.51 12.64
CA ASN A 133 -1.72 12.56 12.16
C ASN A 133 -1.33 11.82 10.88
N LEU A 134 -0.26 12.26 10.22
CA LEU A 134 0.31 11.62 9.04
C LEU A 134 1.77 11.29 9.30
N ASP A 135 2.23 10.18 8.75
CA ASP A 135 3.64 9.83 8.70
C ASP A 135 3.93 9.01 7.43
N PHE A 136 5.20 8.81 7.15
CA PHE A 136 5.68 8.06 5.99
C PHE A 136 6.64 6.98 6.43
N ALA A 137 6.70 5.87 5.68
CA ALA A 137 7.72 4.85 5.88
C ALA A 137 8.13 4.23 4.53
N ILE A 138 9.41 3.89 4.41
CA ILE A 138 9.87 2.95 3.39
C ILE A 138 9.48 1.57 3.89
N PHE A 139 8.76 0.81 3.08
CA PHE A 139 8.28 -0.50 3.48
C PHE A 139 8.17 -1.45 2.30
N ASN A 140 8.87 -2.57 2.40
CA ASN A 140 8.75 -3.67 1.46
C ASN A 140 7.82 -4.74 2.06
N ALA A 141 6.61 -4.85 1.50
CA ALA A 141 5.59 -5.79 1.97
C ALA A 141 6.01 -7.28 1.92
N MET A 142 7.04 -7.61 1.15
CA MET A 142 7.54 -8.99 1.03
C MET A 142 8.60 -9.36 2.08
N SER A 143 9.30 -8.39 2.65
CA SER A 143 10.47 -8.65 3.52
C SER A 143 10.39 -8.01 4.89
N ASP A 144 9.75 -6.85 5.02
CA ASP A 144 9.83 -6.05 6.22
C ASP A 144 8.79 -6.49 7.26
N GLN A 145 9.18 -6.47 8.53
CA GLN A 145 8.34 -6.91 9.65
C GLN A 145 8.00 -5.78 10.62
N GLU A 146 8.58 -4.60 10.41
CA GLU A 146 8.32 -3.41 11.22
C GLU A 146 8.29 -2.17 10.33
N LEU A 147 7.55 -1.14 10.78
CA LEU A 147 7.52 0.16 10.14
C LEU A 147 8.39 1.15 10.93
N ASN A 148 9.33 1.77 10.24
CA ASN A 148 10.15 2.86 10.78
C ASN A 148 9.61 4.18 10.23
N LEU A 149 8.88 4.93 11.07
CA LEU A 149 8.24 6.18 10.67
C LEU A 149 9.26 7.29 10.50
N LEU A 150 9.28 7.93 9.34
CA LEU A 150 10.34 8.86 8.94
C LEU A 150 10.19 10.25 9.56
N HIS A 151 8.97 10.70 9.87
CA HIS A 151 8.73 12.01 10.44
C HIS A 151 8.81 11.99 11.96
N SER A 152 8.12 11.05 12.62
CA SER A 152 8.09 10.94 14.09
C SER A 152 9.26 10.14 14.68
N GLY A 153 9.97 9.35 13.87
CA GLY A 153 10.98 8.41 14.34
C GLY A 153 10.43 7.19 15.09
N THR A 154 9.11 7.04 15.14
CA THR A 154 8.45 5.93 15.84
C THR A 154 8.65 4.62 15.10
N LYS A 155 8.81 3.52 15.83
CA LYS A 155 8.82 2.17 15.28
C LYS A 155 7.52 1.46 15.64
N ILE A 156 6.85 0.91 14.63
CA ILE A 156 5.63 0.12 14.80
C ILE A 156 5.96 -1.34 14.49
N LYS A 157 5.63 -2.21 15.45
CA LYS A 157 5.76 -3.66 15.33
C LYS A 157 4.38 -4.31 15.41
N SER A 158 4.26 -5.49 14.86
CA SER A 158 3.00 -6.27 14.93
C SER A 158 2.61 -6.66 16.36
N GLN A 159 3.56 -6.68 17.27
CA GLN A 159 3.34 -7.00 18.68
C GLN A 159 3.25 -5.72 19.52
N GLY A 160 2.35 -5.70 20.50
CA GLY A 160 2.23 -4.61 21.48
C GLY A 160 1.27 -3.50 21.08
N LEU A 161 0.51 -3.66 19.99
CA LEU A 161 -0.59 -2.75 19.65
C LEU A 161 -1.86 -3.18 20.38
N ASN A 162 -2.53 -2.22 21.03
CA ASN A 162 -3.76 -2.47 21.80
C ASN A 162 -5.03 -2.19 20.97
N LYS A 163 -4.89 -1.48 19.87
CA LYS A 163 -5.99 -1.12 18.98
C LYS A 163 -5.89 -1.84 17.63
N PRO A 164 -7.01 -2.06 16.94
CA PRO A 164 -7.00 -2.58 15.58
C PRO A 164 -6.18 -1.70 14.64
N VAL A 165 -5.49 -2.34 13.70
CA VAL A 165 -4.76 -1.68 12.60
C VAL A 165 -5.55 -1.86 11.32
N PHE A 166 -5.72 -0.78 10.57
CA PHE A 166 -6.33 -0.80 9.25
C PHE A 166 -5.24 -0.84 8.19
N MET A 167 -5.24 -1.87 7.36
CA MET A 167 -4.29 -1.98 6.25
C MET A 167 -5.03 -1.76 4.92
N LEU A 168 -4.61 -0.74 4.19
CA LEU A 168 -5.12 -0.40 2.87
C LEU A 168 -4.15 -0.92 1.82
N CYS A 169 -4.57 -1.91 1.04
CA CYS A 169 -3.75 -2.60 0.04
C CYS A 169 -4.40 -2.47 -1.35
N ASN A 170 -4.64 -1.23 -1.77
CA ASN A 170 -5.32 -0.95 -3.02
C ASN A 170 -4.37 -1.12 -4.20
N TYR A 171 -4.65 -2.07 -5.11
CA TYR A 171 -3.78 -2.42 -6.25
C TYR A 171 -2.32 -2.75 -5.84
N LEU A 172 -2.17 -3.49 -4.73
CA LEU A 172 -0.86 -3.92 -4.24
C LEU A 172 -0.54 -5.37 -4.64
N PHE A 173 -1.49 -6.29 -4.47
CA PHE A 173 -1.20 -7.72 -4.52
C PHE A 173 -0.77 -8.20 -5.91
N ASP A 174 -1.21 -7.55 -6.97
CA ASP A 174 -0.77 -7.80 -8.34
C ASP A 174 0.66 -7.33 -8.62
N SER A 175 1.20 -6.47 -7.75
CA SER A 175 2.58 -5.97 -7.80
C SER A 175 3.55 -6.75 -6.91
N LEU A 176 3.07 -7.69 -6.11
CA LEU A 176 3.89 -8.54 -5.26
C LEU A 176 4.22 -9.85 -5.98
N SER A 177 5.43 -10.37 -5.75
CA SER A 177 5.83 -11.65 -6.35
C SER A 177 4.92 -12.78 -5.88
N HIS A 178 4.32 -13.49 -6.81
CA HIS A 178 3.42 -14.61 -6.54
C HIS A 178 3.58 -15.70 -7.62
N ASP A 179 3.11 -16.90 -7.29
CA ASP A 179 3.06 -18.02 -8.20
C ASP A 179 1.69 -18.13 -8.87
N ALA A 180 1.67 -18.70 -10.07
CA ALA A 180 0.45 -18.98 -10.80
C ALA A 180 0.19 -20.49 -10.83
N PHE A 181 -1.08 -20.85 -10.74
CA PHE A 181 -1.50 -22.25 -10.74
C PHE A 181 -2.62 -22.47 -11.77
N GLN A 182 -2.65 -23.65 -12.36
CA GLN A 182 -3.71 -24.08 -13.25
C GLN A 182 -4.25 -25.45 -12.82
N VAL A 183 -5.58 -25.60 -12.83
CA VAL A 183 -6.21 -26.91 -12.69
C VAL A 183 -6.28 -27.56 -14.06
N ARG A 184 -5.62 -28.72 -14.21
CA ARG A 184 -5.62 -29.54 -15.44
C ARG A 184 -6.00 -30.97 -15.05
N GLU A 185 -6.98 -31.55 -15.72
CA GLU A 185 -7.44 -32.93 -15.46
C GLU A 185 -7.70 -33.18 -13.96
N HIS A 186 -8.39 -32.23 -13.30
CA HIS A 186 -8.70 -32.25 -11.86
C HIS A 186 -7.49 -32.24 -10.91
N LYS A 187 -6.29 -31.90 -11.39
CA LYS A 187 -5.07 -31.77 -10.60
C LYS A 187 -4.53 -30.35 -10.64
N LEU A 188 -3.95 -29.91 -9.53
CA LEU A 188 -3.29 -28.62 -9.46
C LEU A 188 -1.90 -28.72 -10.10
N HIS A 189 -1.57 -27.74 -10.93
CA HIS A 189 -0.27 -27.61 -11.56
C HIS A 189 0.26 -26.20 -11.33
N GLU A 190 1.52 -26.09 -10.93
CA GLU A 190 2.23 -24.80 -10.88
C GLU A 190 2.67 -24.39 -12.30
N VAL A 191 2.48 -23.12 -12.63
CA VAL A 191 2.93 -22.55 -13.90
C VAL A 191 4.40 -22.15 -13.78
N GLN A 192 5.24 -22.81 -14.55
CA GLN A 192 6.65 -22.45 -14.69
C GLN A 192 6.83 -21.54 -15.91
N ILE A 193 7.61 -20.46 -15.77
CA ILE A 193 7.84 -19.47 -16.82
C ILE A 193 9.29 -19.43 -17.27
N LYS A 194 9.51 -19.17 -18.52
CA LYS A 194 10.80 -18.76 -19.09
C LYS A 194 10.57 -17.48 -19.88
N ILE A 195 11.34 -16.46 -19.57
CA ILE A 195 11.35 -15.18 -20.26
C ILE A 195 12.66 -15.11 -21.04
N THR A 196 12.57 -14.76 -22.31
CA THR A 196 13.71 -14.54 -23.22
C THR A 196 13.51 -13.20 -23.92
N GLY A 197 14.60 -12.45 -24.14
CA GLY A 197 14.60 -11.11 -24.74
C GLY A 197 15.84 -10.34 -24.32
N ASP A 198 16.02 -9.15 -24.85
CA ASP A 198 17.19 -8.31 -24.56
C ASP A 198 17.06 -7.56 -23.21
N ALA A 199 18.18 -7.04 -22.70
CA ALA A 199 18.32 -6.57 -21.33
C ALA A 199 17.74 -5.18 -21.05
N ASP A 200 17.34 -4.41 -22.08
CA ASP A 200 16.75 -3.09 -21.88
C ASP A 200 15.29 -3.19 -21.47
N TRP A 201 14.86 -2.39 -20.50
CA TRP A 201 13.53 -2.50 -19.90
C TRP A 201 12.40 -2.27 -20.92
N GLU A 202 12.50 -1.25 -21.77
CA GLU A 202 11.48 -0.96 -22.76
C GLU A 202 11.49 -2.00 -23.89
N GLU A 203 12.66 -2.39 -24.36
CA GLU A 203 12.85 -3.44 -25.36
C GLU A 203 12.51 -4.82 -24.77
N TYR A 204 12.81 -5.06 -23.48
CA TYR A 204 12.57 -6.34 -22.82
C TYR A 204 11.09 -6.74 -22.83
N PHE A 205 10.17 -5.81 -22.55
CA PHE A 205 8.73 -6.11 -22.63
C PHE A 205 8.19 -6.12 -24.04
N ALA A 206 8.66 -5.24 -24.91
CA ALA A 206 8.24 -5.21 -26.31
C ALA A 206 8.70 -6.46 -27.08
N GLU A 207 9.87 -6.99 -26.76
CA GLU A 207 10.48 -8.14 -27.41
C GLU A 207 10.47 -9.42 -26.56
N ALA A 208 10.00 -9.35 -25.32
CA ALA A 208 9.99 -10.50 -24.42
C ALA A 208 9.09 -11.62 -24.94
N LYS A 209 9.67 -12.80 -25.04
CA LYS A 209 8.97 -14.04 -25.38
C LYS A 209 8.76 -14.85 -24.12
N PHE A 210 7.49 -15.17 -23.86
CA PHE A 210 7.09 -15.96 -22.71
C PHE A 210 6.80 -17.39 -23.13
N SER A 211 7.39 -18.35 -22.46
CA SER A 211 7.04 -19.76 -22.61
C SER A 211 6.68 -20.36 -21.25
N TYR A 212 5.69 -21.23 -21.23
CA TYR A 212 5.11 -21.79 -20.03
C TYR A 212 5.18 -23.30 -20.04
N THR A 213 5.46 -23.90 -18.88
CA THR A 213 5.25 -25.32 -18.61
C THR A 213 4.46 -25.48 -17.32
N TYR A 214 3.91 -26.66 -17.12
CA TYR A 214 3.02 -26.95 -16.00
C TYR A 214 3.56 -28.15 -15.24
N GLN A 215 3.84 -27.97 -13.95
CA GLN A 215 4.34 -29.02 -13.08
C GLN A 215 3.25 -29.42 -12.08
N PRO A 216 2.93 -30.71 -11.92
CA PRO A 216 2.03 -31.16 -10.86
C PRO A 216 2.55 -30.73 -9.49
N VAL A 217 1.64 -30.26 -8.64
CA VAL A 217 1.93 -29.88 -7.24
C VAL A 217 1.65 -31.07 -6.32
#